data_0aeef889b7810a66264579c6623213de
#
_entry.id   0aeef889b7810a66264579c6623213de
#
_cell.length_a   1.000
_cell.length_b   1.000
_cell.length_c   1.000
_cell.angle_alpha   90.00
_cell.angle_beta   90.00
_cell.angle_gamma   90.00
#
_symmetry.space_group_name_H-M   'P 1'
#
loop_
_entity.id
_entity.type
_entity.pdbx_description
1 polymer ?
#
loop_
_entity_poly.entity_id
_entity_poly.type
_entity_poly.pdbx_seq_one_letter_code
_entity_poly.pdbx_strand_id
1 'polypeptide(L)'
;MKILVTGGTGFLGTHLVPLLRSQGHSLTLISRSKPPSAWSQGANPVRHVQADLKDRDAVRDSLRGVEAIYHLAGLVSFKNEDGRKMYELHVDCTRELLRDVRTLGTKPRIILVSTSGTIAVSKEERVGTEADDYPIETVGRWPYYLSKIYEEKLALEFCKKEGIPLVVLNPSLLMGPGDDRLSSTWTVVKFLQRDIPAMPGGGMSFVDARDAAQAAANALTRGELYGRHLMGLNFSMKDFFHRLERLSGVPAPRVKLNKSMTILGAYALEQVAKWRGVKPGLDPQEVEVGEHWFWCDSSKAEQLLGFVARDPYETLHDNVHYVLGKLPPGELPGLKGSLAELRGRSL
;
A
#
# COMPACT_ATOMS: atom_id res chain seq x y z
N MET A 1 -15.23 11.15 -18.18
CA MET A 1 -15.96 10.03 -17.53
C MET A 1 -16.36 10.44 -16.14
N LYS A 2 -17.48 9.91 -15.62
CA LYS A 2 -17.85 9.98 -14.22
C LYS A 2 -17.22 8.82 -13.46
N ILE A 3 -16.38 9.11 -12.50
CA ILE A 3 -15.58 8.10 -11.79
C ILE A 3 -15.86 8.18 -10.28
N LEU A 4 -16.17 7.04 -9.68
CA LEU A 4 -16.23 6.89 -8.23
C LEU A 4 -14.86 6.44 -7.71
N VAL A 5 -14.35 7.11 -6.67
CA VAL A 5 -13.12 6.73 -5.99
C VAL A 5 -13.41 6.45 -4.52
N THR A 6 -13.15 5.26 -4.05
CA THR A 6 -13.18 4.92 -2.64
C THR A 6 -11.76 4.94 -2.08
N GLY A 7 -11.56 5.42 -0.87
CA GLY A 7 -10.22 5.48 -0.26
C GLY A 7 -9.26 6.50 -0.88
N GLY A 8 -9.76 7.43 -1.70
CA GLY A 8 -8.92 8.40 -2.41
C GLY A 8 -8.20 9.43 -1.53
N THR A 9 -8.48 9.49 -0.23
CA THR A 9 -7.69 10.26 0.76
C THR A 9 -6.52 9.47 1.35
N GLY A 10 -6.29 8.24 0.87
CA GLY A 10 -5.14 7.42 1.23
C GLY A 10 -3.92 7.75 0.38
N PHE A 11 -2.77 7.14 0.68
CA PHE A 11 -1.48 7.45 0.07
C PHE A 11 -1.51 7.37 -1.48
N LEU A 12 -1.95 6.26 -2.06
CA LEU A 12 -2.08 6.16 -3.52
C LEU A 12 -3.08 7.20 -4.07
N GLY A 13 -4.18 7.42 -3.36
CA GLY A 13 -5.23 8.34 -3.76
C GLY A 13 -4.79 9.79 -3.83
N THR A 14 -3.83 10.23 -2.98
CA THR A 14 -3.30 11.59 -3.01
C THR A 14 -2.55 11.91 -4.30
N HIS A 15 -2.05 10.90 -5.00
CA HIS A 15 -1.42 11.02 -6.32
C HIS A 15 -2.41 10.76 -7.46
N LEU A 16 -3.26 9.74 -7.31
CA LEU A 16 -4.18 9.34 -8.38
C LEU A 16 -5.31 10.38 -8.62
N VAL A 17 -5.91 10.91 -7.55
CA VAL A 17 -7.05 11.83 -7.68
C VAL A 17 -6.68 13.11 -8.45
N PRO A 18 -5.56 13.81 -8.15
CA PRO A 18 -5.11 14.95 -8.95
C PRO A 18 -4.85 14.59 -10.41
N LEU A 19 -4.28 13.41 -10.68
CA LEU A 19 -3.99 12.94 -12.02
C LEU A 19 -5.27 12.73 -12.84
N LEU A 20 -6.26 12.02 -12.29
CA LEU A 20 -7.56 11.83 -12.96
C LEU A 20 -8.30 13.15 -13.19
N ARG A 21 -8.19 14.11 -12.26
CA ARG A 21 -8.72 15.47 -12.44
C ARG A 21 -8.07 16.19 -13.62
N SER A 22 -6.74 16.16 -13.73
CA SER A 22 -6.01 16.81 -14.82
C SER A 22 -6.36 16.22 -16.18
N GLN A 23 -6.78 14.95 -16.22
CA GLN A 23 -7.29 14.27 -17.41
C GLN A 23 -8.77 14.63 -17.76
N GLY A 24 -9.39 15.53 -17.00
CA GLY A 24 -10.74 16.02 -17.28
C GLY A 24 -11.87 15.10 -16.79
N HIS A 25 -11.61 14.16 -15.88
CA HIS A 25 -12.63 13.27 -15.33
C HIS A 25 -13.44 13.95 -14.23
N SER A 26 -14.74 13.67 -14.16
CA SER A 26 -15.65 14.09 -13.08
C SER A 26 -15.57 13.06 -11.95
N LEU A 27 -15.05 13.46 -10.79
CA LEU A 27 -14.77 12.55 -9.69
C LEU A 27 -15.77 12.72 -8.54
N THR A 28 -16.29 11.58 -8.06
CA THR A 28 -16.96 11.46 -6.76
C THR A 28 -16.06 10.67 -5.84
N LEU A 29 -15.71 11.21 -4.68
CA LEU A 29 -14.86 10.59 -3.68
C LEU A 29 -15.70 10.22 -2.45
N ILE A 30 -15.73 8.95 -2.08
CA ILE A 30 -16.26 8.50 -0.78
C ILE A 30 -15.08 8.28 0.16
N SER A 31 -15.08 9.00 1.28
CA SER A 31 -14.08 8.80 2.35
C SER A 31 -14.57 9.36 3.68
N ARG A 32 -14.06 8.80 4.78
CA ARG A 32 -14.32 9.28 6.14
C ARG A 32 -13.63 10.62 6.42
N SER A 33 -12.41 10.78 5.90
CA SER A 33 -11.60 11.99 6.04
C SER A 33 -11.89 12.97 4.91
N LYS A 34 -11.86 14.26 5.22
CA LYS A 34 -11.99 15.31 4.21
C LYS A 34 -10.74 15.30 3.29
N PRO A 35 -10.93 15.44 1.98
CA PRO A 35 -9.81 15.62 1.05
C PRO A 35 -9.17 17.01 1.21
N PRO A 36 -7.98 17.24 0.64
CA PRO A 36 -7.40 18.57 0.54
C PRO A 36 -8.37 19.58 -0.09
N SER A 37 -8.45 20.78 0.48
CA SER A 37 -9.39 21.82 0.02
C SER A 37 -9.19 22.22 -1.45
N ALA A 38 -7.95 22.11 -1.95
CA ALA A 38 -7.63 22.35 -3.36
C ALA A 38 -8.37 21.41 -4.33
N TRP A 39 -8.86 20.25 -3.87
CA TRP A 39 -9.59 19.32 -4.72
C TRP A 39 -11.04 19.75 -4.99
N SER A 40 -11.62 20.56 -4.13
CA SER A 40 -12.97 21.13 -4.31
C SER A 40 -13.00 22.42 -5.13
N GLN A 41 -11.85 22.87 -5.64
CA GLN A 41 -11.71 24.12 -6.39
C GLN A 41 -11.29 23.86 -7.84
N GLY A 42 -11.46 24.86 -8.73
CA GLY A 42 -11.03 24.81 -10.12
C GLY A 42 -12.08 24.22 -11.08
N ALA A 43 -11.67 23.94 -12.32
CA ALA A 43 -12.56 23.56 -13.43
C ALA A 43 -13.25 22.20 -13.22
N ASN A 44 -12.58 21.26 -12.56
CA ASN A 44 -13.11 19.92 -12.27
C ASN A 44 -13.05 19.63 -10.76
N PRO A 45 -13.99 20.20 -9.97
CA PRO A 45 -14.00 19.99 -8.53
C PRO A 45 -14.38 18.54 -8.20
N VAL A 46 -13.70 17.96 -7.21
CA VAL A 46 -14.06 16.64 -6.68
C VAL A 46 -15.30 16.78 -5.81
N ARG A 47 -16.36 16.04 -6.15
CA ARG A 47 -17.51 15.87 -5.27
C ARG A 47 -17.10 14.94 -4.12
N HIS A 48 -17.07 15.45 -2.90
CA HIS A 48 -16.78 14.64 -1.72
C HIS A 48 -18.07 14.22 -1.01
N VAL A 49 -18.19 12.92 -0.76
CA VAL A 49 -19.22 12.31 0.08
C VAL A 49 -18.52 11.79 1.34
N GLN A 50 -18.73 12.50 2.44
CA GLN A 50 -18.14 12.11 3.73
C GLN A 50 -18.95 10.97 4.34
N ALA A 51 -18.55 9.73 4.06
CA ALA A 51 -19.23 8.54 4.54
C ALA A 51 -18.24 7.38 4.74
N ASP A 52 -18.64 6.41 5.55
CA ASP A 52 -18.01 5.08 5.60
C ASP A 52 -18.57 4.22 4.47
N LEU A 53 -17.81 3.26 3.96
CA LEU A 53 -18.31 2.31 2.95
C LEU A 53 -19.40 1.38 3.47
N LYS A 54 -19.61 1.34 4.77
CA LYS A 54 -20.74 0.65 5.41
C LYS A 54 -22.07 1.42 5.27
N ASP A 55 -22.01 2.71 4.95
CA ASP A 55 -23.20 3.53 4.66
C ASP A 55 -23.69 3.20 3.24
N ARG A 56 -24.62 2.27 3.18
CA ARG A 56 -25.12 1.71 1.92
C ARG A 56 -25.84 2.73 1.04
N ASP A 57 -26.55 3.67 1.65
CA ASP A 57 -27.31 4.67 0.91
C ASP A 57 -26.35 5.70 0.28
N ALA A 58 -25.36 6.16 1.03
CA ALA A 58 -24.32 7.03 0.50
C ALA A 58 -23.54 6.38 -0.65
N VAL A 59 -23.23 5.06 -0.55
CA VAL A 59 -22.56 4.31 -1.61
C VAL A 59 -23.45 4.21 -2.86
N ARG A 60 -24.72 3.80 -2.73
CA ARG A 60 -25.67 3.66 -3.84
C ARG A 60 -25.92 4.98 -4.56
N ASP A 61 -26.09 6.06 -3.82
CA ASP A 61 -26.28 7.41 -4.40
C ASP A 61 -25.04 7.86 -5.18
N SER A 62 -23.85 7.46 -4.72
CA SER A 62 -22.59 7.79 -5.39
C SER A 62 -22.33 6.96 -6.66
N LEU A 63 -23.03 5.84 -6.84
CA LEU A 63 -22.93 4.98 -8.02
C LEU A 63 -23.77 5.47 -9.20
N ARG A 64 -24.64 6.47 -9.05
CA ARG A 64 -25.54 6.93 -10.11
C ARG A 64 -24.80 7.50 -11.32
N GLY A 65 -24.88 6.79 -12.44
CA GLY A 65 -24.28 7.21 -13.70
C GLY A 65 -22.75 7.11 -13.75
N VAL A 66 -22.16 6.30 -12.86
CA VAL A 66 -20.73 6.04 -12.80
C VAL A 66 -20.32 5.13 -13.96
N GLU A 67 -19.23 5.49 -14.63
CA GLU A 67 -18.66 4.75 -15.77
C GLU A 67 -17.41 3.95 -15.35
N ALA A 68 -16.72 4.37 -14.27
CA ALA A 68 -15.60 3.62 -13.69
C ALA A 68 -15.53 3.80 -12.18
N ILE A 69 -14.92 2.81 -11.50
CA ILE A 69 -14.76 2.77 -10.04
C ILE A 69 -13.30 2.44 -9.73
N TYR A 70 -12.64 3.32 -8.99
CA TYR A 70 -11.38 3.03 -8.34
C TYR A 70 -11.64 2.61 -6.90
N HIS A 71 -11.45 1.35 -6.60
CA HIS A 71 -11.60 0.81 -5.25
C HIS A 71 -10.24 0.72 -4.56
N LEU A 72 -9.88 1.84 -3.86
CA LEU A 72 -8.59 1.99 -3.16
C LEU A 72 -8.75 1.85 -1.64
N ALA A 73 -10.00 1.72 -1.17
CA ALA A 73 -10.26 1.69 0.26
C ALA A 73 -9.64 0.45 0.90
N GLY A 74 -8.80 0.67 1.88
CA GLY A 74 -8.14 -0.40 2.62
C GLY A 74 -7.64 0.08 3.98
N LEU A 75 -7.31 -0.88 4.82
CA LEU A 75 -6.67 -0.70 6.12
C LEU A 75 -5.46 -1.63 6.17
N VAL A 76 -4.28 -1.07 6.39
CA VAL A 76 -3.05 -1.83 6.61
C VAL A 76 -2.78 -1.88 8.10
N SER A 77 -2.73 -3.07 8.67
CA SER A 77 -2.33 -3.31 10.05
C SER A 77 -1.70 -4.70 10.19
N PHE A 78 -0.64 -4.79 10.98
CA PHE A 78 -0.04 -6.07 11.35
C PHE A 78 -0.62 -6.61 12.67
N LYS A 79 -1.47 -5.86 13.35
CA LYS A 79 -2.08 -6.27 14.62
C LYS A 79 -3.22 -7.26 14.40
N ASN A 80 -3.17 -8.40 15.08
CA ASN A 80 -4.22 -9.41 15.02
C ASN A 80 -5.59 -8.88 15.46
N GLU A 81 -5.64 -7.94 16.39
CA GLU A 81 -6.88 -7.28 16.88
C GLU A 81 -7.63 -6.51 15.79
N ASP A 82 -6.92 -6.04 14.75
CA ASP A 82 -7.53 -5.35 13.62
C ASP A 82 -8.03 -6.30 12.52
N GLY A 83 -7.79 -7.60 12.64
CA GLY A 83 -8.15 -8.59 11.61
C GLY A 83 -9.63 -8.54 11.22
N ARG A 84 -10.54 -8.43 12.21
CA ARG A 84 -11.98 -8.29 11.94
C ARG A 84 -12.30 -7.01 11.16
N LYS A 85 -11.73 -5.88 11.55
CA LYS A 85 -11.94 -4.59 10.86
C LYS A 85 -11.44 -4.63 9.42
N MET A 86 -10.29 -5.27 9.20
CA MET A 86 -9.73 -5.47 7.86
C MET A 86 -10.63 -6.36 7.02
N TYR A 87 -11.13 -7.48 7.56
CA TYR A 87 -12.05 -8.35 6.85
C TYR A 87 -13.37 -7.64 6.49
N GLU A 88 -13.98 -6.93 7.43
CA GLU A 88 -15.20 -6.15 7.19
C GLU A 88 -15.00 -5.10 6.07
N LEU A 89 -13.86 -4.38 6.10
CA LEU A 89 -13.59 -3.35 5.09
C LEU A 89 -13.25 -3.97 3.74
N HIS A 90 -12.31 -4.92 3.70
CA HIS A 90 -11.80 -5.47 2.44
C HIS A 90 -12.81 -6.43 1.80
N VAL A 91 -13.43 -7.32 2.58
CA VAL A 91 -14.28 -8.37 2.03
C VAL A 91 -15.75 -7.98 2.01
N ASP A 92 -16.30 -7.56 3.17
CA ASP A 92 -17.73 -7.32 3.25
C ASP A 92 -18.15 -6.04 2.53
N CYS A 93 -17.43 -4.92 2.71
CA CYS A 93 -17.74 -3.68 1.99
C CYS A 93 -17.55 -3.85 0.48
N THR A 94 -16.51 -4.57 0.03
CA THR A 94 -16.29 -4.87 -1.39
C THR A 94 -17.42 -5.74 -1.96
N ARG A 95 -17.84 -6.77 -1.23
CA ARG A 95 -19.00 -7.61 -1.62
C ARG A 95 -20.25 -6.78 -1.82
N GLU A 96 -20.53 -5.90 -0.89
CA GLU A 96 -21.72 -5.04 -0.96
C GLU A 96 -21.61 -4.02 -2.10
N LEU A 97 -20.45 -3.40 -2.30
CA LEU A 97 -20.20 -2.51 -3.44
C LEU A 97 -20.47 -3.24 -4.78
N LEU A 98 -19.95 -4.44 -4.94
CA LEU A 98 -20.15 -5.26 -6.16
C LEU A 98 -21.62 -5.66 -6.35
N ARG A 99 -22.35 -5.97 -5.27
CA ARG A 99 -23.80 -6.24 -5.31
C ARG A 99 -24.58 -5.03 -5.82
N ASP A 100 -24.23 -3.82 -5.36
CA ASP A 100 -24.89 -2.61 -5.82
C ASP A 100 -24.53 -2.30 -7.28
N VAL A 101 -23.26 -2.48 -7.66
CA VAL A 101 -22.83 -2.33 -9.08
C VAL A 101 -23.61 -3.27 -9.99
N ARG A 102 -23.86 -4.51 -9.57
CA ARG A 102 -24.66 -5.47 -10.37
C ARG A 102 -26.08 -4.95 -10.67
N THR A 103 -26.65 -4.16 -9.75
CA THR A 103 -28.03 -3.63 -9.95
C THR A 103 -28.08 -2.42 -10.88
N LEU A 104 -26.92 -1.88 -11.30
CA LEU A 104 -26.89 -0.77 -12.25
C LEU A 104 -27.24 -1.26 -13.67
N GLY A 105 -27.93 -0.41 -14.44
CA GLY A 105 -28.19 -0.68 -15.85
C GLY A 105 -26.93 -0.64 -16.73
N THR A 106 -25.81 -0.19 -16.20
CA THR A 106 -24.50 -0.13 -16.83
C THR A 106 -23.49 -0.99 -16.06
N LYS A 107 -22.43 -1.41 -16.73
CA LYS A 107 -21.32 -2.16 -16.12
C LYS A 107 -20.08 -1.28 -16.06
N PRO A 108 -19.89 -0.47 -15.00
CA PRO A 108 -18.72 0.37 -14.88
C PRO A 108 -17.44 -0.47 -14.80
N ARG A 109 -16.35 0.05 -15.36
CA ARG A 109 -15.04 -0.60 -15.23
C ARG A 109 -14.53 -0.42 -13.80
N ILE A 110 -14.16 -1.51 -13.15
CA ILE A 110 -13.63 -1.50 -11.78
C ILE A 110 -12.12 -1.67 -11.83
N ILE A 111 -11.41 -0.78 -11.15
CA ILE A 111 -9.98 -0.89 -10.86
C ILE A 111 -9.85 -1.13 -9.35
N LEU A 112 -9.53 -2.38 -8.99
CA LEU A 112 -9.31 -2.79 -7.61
C LEU A 112 -7.83 -2.70 -7.27
N VAL A 113 -7.50 -1.96 -6.21
CA VAL A 113 -6.13 -1.95 -5.69
C VAL A 113 -6.00 -2.99 -4.57
N SER A 114 -5.31 -4.07 -4.90
CA SER A 114 -4.89 -5.14 -4.00
C SER A 114 -3.47 -4.88 -3.49
N THR A 115 -2.64 -5.89 -3.37
CA THR A 115 -1.23 -5.79 -2.97
C THR A 115 -0.43 -6.93 -3.60
N SER A 116 0.85 -6.75 -3.87
CA SER A 116 1.75 -7.83 -4.30
C SER A 116 1.80 -8.97 -3.28
N GLY A 117 1.57 -8.69 -2.01
CA GLY A 117 1.55 -9.68 -0.94
C GLY A 117 0.39 -10.70 -1.01
N THR A 118 -0.55 -10.55 -1.94
CA THR A 118 -1.54 -11.60 -2.25
C THR A 118 -0.96 -12.71 -3.13
N ILE A 119 0.20 -12.48 -3.76
CA ILE A 119 0.81 -13.40 -4.72
C ILE A 119 2.28 -13.64 -4.41
N ALA A 120 3.05 -12.56 -4.32
CA ALA A 120 4.51 -12.57 -4.30
C ALA A 120 5.05 -12.60 -2.86
N VAL A 121 4.77 -13.67 -2.12
CA VAL A 121 5.35 -13.90 -0.79
C VAL A 121 5.94 -15.31 -0.72
N SER A 122 7.22 -15.40 -0.36
CA SER A 122 7.94 -16.65 -0.26
C SER A 122 8.80 -16.72 1.00
N LYS A 123 9.02 -17.93 1.51
CA LYS A 123 10.01 -18.22 2.54
C LYS A 123 11.43 -18.28 1.99
N GLU A 124 11.57 -18.45 0.68
CA GLU A 124 12.82 -18.57 -0.06
C GLU A 124 12.99 -17.38 -0.99
N GLU A 125 14.23 -17.11 -1.38
CA GLU A 125 14.57 -16.07 -2.36
C GLU A 125 14.00 -16.44 -3.74
N ARG A 126 12.84 -15.83 -4.04
CA ARG A 126 12.09 -16.10 -5.26
C ARG A 126 11.34 -14.86 -5.72
N VAL A 127 11.29 -14.66 -7.03
CA VAL A 127 10.45 -13.65 -7.68
C VAL A 127 9.09 -14.27 -8.00
N GLY A 128 8.01 -13.70 -7.44
CA GLY A 128 6.64 -14.11 -7.72
C GLY A 128 6.10 -13.47 -8.99
N THR A 129 5.17 -14.16 -9.66
CA THR A 129 4.50 -13.72 -10.88
C THR A 129 2.98 -13.82 -10.73
N GLU A 130 2.21 -13.21 -11.62
CA GLU A 130 0.75 -13.29 -11.59
C GLU A 130 0.20 -14.70 -11.89
N ALA A 131 1.05 -15.61 -12.37
CA ALA A 131 0.70 -17.02 -12.57
C ALA A 131 0.73 -17.83 -11.27
N ASP A 132 1.35 -17.29 -10.23
CA ASP A 132 1.44 -17.97 -8.94
C ASP A 132 0.10 -18.01 -8.20
N ASP A 133 -0.09 -19.08 -7.43
CA ASP A 133 -1.21 -19.23 -6.53
C ASP A 133 -1.10 -18.30 -5.31
N TYR A 134 -2.22 -18.10 -4.62
CA TYR A 134 -2.23 -17.37 -3.36
C TYR A 134 -1.41 -18.09 -2.29
N PRO A 135 -0.42 -17.45 -1.67
CA PRO A 135 0.50 -18.08 -0.70
C PRO A 135 -0.16 -18.24 0.70
N ILE A 136 -1.36 -18.83 0.76
CA ILE A 136 -2.18 -18.92 1.99
C ILE A 136 -1.44 -19.62 3.12
N GLU A 137 -0.66 -20.67 2.83
CA GLU A 137 0.15 -21.40 3.82
C GLU A 137 1.22 -20.49 4.47
N THR A 138 1.71 -19.50 3.74
CA THR A 138 2.71 -18.56 4.23
C THR A 138 2.08 -17.39 4.98
N VAL A 139 1.04 -16.77 4.39
CA VAL A 139 0.46 -15.51 4.89
C VAL A 139 -0.79 -15.70 5.73
N GLY A 140 -1.29 -16.91 5.90
CA GLY A 140 -2.58 -17.18 6.57
C GLY A 140 -2.67 -16.70 8.02
N ARG A 141 -1.53 -16.47 8.67
CA ARG A 141 -1.44 -15.88 10.01
C ARG A 141 -1.39 -14.34 10.02
N TRP A 142 -1.28 -13.71 8.85
CA TRP A 142 -1.18 -12.27 8.71
C TRP A 142 -2.51 -11.69 8.21
N PRO A 143 -3.32 -11.13 9.10
CA PRO A 143 -4.70 -10.75 8.80
C PRO A 143 -4.85 -9.81 7.61
N TYR A 144 -3.87 -8.90 7.41
CA TYR A 144 -3.86 -7.99 6.29
C TYR A 144 -3.83 -8.74 4.94
N TYR A 145 -2.81 -9.58 4.74
CA TYR A 145 -2.66 -10.29 3.45
C TYR A 145 -3.80 -11.28 3.23
N LEU A 146 -4.23 -11.98 4.30
CA LEU A 146 -5.34 -12.91 4.21
C LEU A 146 -6.65 -12.21 3.79
N SER A 147 -6.95 -11.05 4.39
CA SER A 147 -8.16 -10.28 4.02
C SER A 147 -8.08 -9.74 2.59
N LYS A 148 -6.90 -9.32 2.11
CA LYS A 148 -6.70 -8.88 0.72
C LYS A 148 -6.80 -10.04 -0.27
N ILE A 149 -6.35 -11.25 0.07
CA ILE A 149 -6.56 -12.45 -0.75
C ILE A 149 -8.06 -12.72 -0.90
N TYR A 150 -8.82 -12.68 0.19
CA TYR A 150 -10.28 -12.91 0.13
C TYR A 150 -11.02 -11.83 -0.66
N GLU A 151 -10.64 -10.56 -0.52
CA GLU A 151 -11.18 -9.46 -1.32
C GLU A 151 -10.93 -9.69 -2.82
N GLU A 152 -9.69 -10.00 -3.19
CA GLU A 152 -9.28 -10.20 -4.58
C GLU A 152 -10.00 -11.39 -5.21
N LYS A 153 -10.03 -12.55 -4.52
CA LYS A 153 -10.78 -13.73 -4.98
C LYS A 153 -12.25 -13.43 -5.17
N LEU A 154 -12.88 -12.82 -4.17
CA LEU A 154 -14.29 -12.42 -4.24
C LEU A 154 -14.56 -11.51 -5.44
N ALA A 155 -13.74 -10.49 -5.64
CA ALA A 155 -13.93 -9.53 -6.73
C ALA A 155 -13.74 -10.17 -8.10
N LEU A 156 -12.70 -10.98 -8.26
CA LEU A 156 -12.43 -11.70 -9.52
C LEU A 156 -13.57 -12.66 -9.87
N GLU A 157 -14.00 -13.50 -8.94
CA GLU A 157 -15.09 -14.48 -9.14
C GLU A 157 -16.42 -13.78 -9.43
N PHE A 158 -16.77 -12.77 -8.64
CA PHE A 158 -18.02 -12.03 -8.79
C PHE A 158 -18.07 -11.28 -10.12
N CYS A 159 -17.04 -10.49 -10.42
CA CYS A 159 -17.02 -9.66 -11.62
C CYS A 159 -16.97 -10.51 -12.88
N LYS A 160 -16.22 -11.63 -12.90
CA LYS A 160 -16.19 -12.56 -14.03
C LYS A 160 -17.55 -13.20 -14.25
N LYS A 161 -18.24 -13.65 -13.18
CA LYS A 161 -19.58 -14.23 -13.26
C LYS A 161 -20.61 -13.23 -13.77
N GLU A 162 -20.60 -12.01 -13.32
CA GLU A 162 -21.57 -10.96 -13.65
C GLU A 162 -21.19 -10.20 -14.94
N GLY A 163 -20.03 -10.48 -15.53
CA GLY A 163 -19.49 -9.79 -16.71
C GLY A 163 -19.21 -8.29 -16.46
N ILE A 164 -18.81 -7.93 -15.24
CA ILE A 164 -18.40 -6.57 -14.85
C ILE A 164 -16.90 -6.42 -15.16
N PRO A 165 -16.46 -5.46 -15.98
CA PRO A 165 -15.05 -5.30 -16.30
C PRO A 165 -14.22 -4.98 -15.05
N LEU A 166 -13.24 -5.82 -14.70
CA LEU A 166 -12.37 -5.67 -13.53
C LEU A 166 -10.90 -5.77 -13.94
N VAL A 167 -10.07 -4.85 -13.44
CA VAL A 167 -8.61 -4.93 -13.47
C VAL A 167 -8.12 -4.88 -12.02
N VAL A 168 -7.25 -5.81 -11.66
CA VAL A 168 -6.64 -5.85 -10.32
C VAL A 168 -5.21 -5.33 -10.39
N LEU A 169 -4.90 -4.35 -9.55
CA LEU A 169 -3.57 -3.79 -9.39
C LEU A 169 -2.95 -4.32 -8.10
N ASN A 170 -1.77 -4.87 -8.18
CA ASN A 170 -1.06 -5.46 -7.06
C ASN A 170 0.26 -4.69 -6.79
N PRO A 171 0.18 -3.43 -6.33
CA PRO A 171 1.39 -2.69 -5.99
C PRO A 171 2.09 -3.37 -4.82
N SER A 172 3.41 -3.34 -4.86
CA SER A 172 4.25 -3.66 -3.71
C SER A 172 4.22 -2.53 -2.68
N LEU A 173 5.14 -2.49 -1.73
CA LEU A 173 5.15 -1.46 -0.70
C LEU A 173 5.23 -0.07 -1.33
N LEU A 174 4.20 0.75 -1.15
CA LEU A 174 4.20 2.11 -1.66
C LEU A 174 5.22 2.96 -0.91
N MET A 175 6.07 3.67 -1.64
CA MET A 175 7.08 4.60 -1.12
C MET A 175 6.95 5.96 -1.78
N GLY A 176 7.67 6.95 -1.28
CA GLY A 176 7.66 8.32 -1.81
C GLY A 176 6.93 9.31 -0.90
N PRO A 177 6.76 10.57 -1.34
CA PRO A 177 6.07 11.60 -0.56
C PRO A 177 4.55 11.39 -0.56
N GLY A 178 3.86 11.90 0.45
CA GLY A 178 2.39 11.89 0.53
C GLY A 178 1.77 10.84 1.45
N ASP A 179 2.56 9.99 2.13
CA ASP A 179 2.05 9.10 3.17
C ASP A 179 1.87 9.85 4.50
N ASP A 180 0.81 10.66 4.58
CA ASP A 180 0.51 11.45 5.77
C ASP A 180 0.25 10.61 7.04
N ARG A 181 -0.07 9.33 6.86
CA ARG A 181 -0.33 8.40 7.97
C ARG A 181 0.90 7.60 8.35
N LEU A 182 2.00 7.73 7.61
CA LEU A 182 3.23 6.96 7.76
C LEU A 182 2.97 5.43 7.80
N SER A 183 1.97 4.97 7.05
CA SER A 183 1.52 3.58 7.09
C SER A 183 2.43 2.65 6.30
N SER A 184 2.79 3.05 5.08
CA SER A 184 3.71 2.31 4.22
C SER A 184 5.17 2.67 4.51
N THR A 185 5.40 3.94 4.88
CA THR A 185 6.75 4.47 5.14
C THR A 185 7.25 4.20 6.57
N TRP A 186 6.47 3.45 7.37
CA TRP A 186 6.78 3.14 8.77
C TRP A 186 8.15 2.47 8.96
N THR A 187 8.57 1.63 8.01
CA THR A 187 9.91 1.00 8.05
C THR A 187 11.02 2.04 7.94
N VAL A 188 10.84 3.08 7.13
CA VAL A 188 11.80 4.20 7.03
C VAL A 188 11.82 5.00 8.33
N VAL A 189 10.65 5.26 8.94
CA VAL A 189 10.56 5.92 10.26
C VAL A 189 11.35 5.15 11.30
N LYS A 190 11.09 3.85 11.46
CA LYS A 190 11.81 2.98 12.40
C LYS A 190 13.32 2.97 12.15
N PHE A 191 13.73 2.94 10.87
CA PHE A 191 15.14 3.01 10.52
C PHE A 191 15.77 4.33 10.97
N LEU A 192 15.14 5.46 10.70
CA LEU A 192 15.63 6.78 11.11
C LEU A 192 15.66 6.95 12.63
N GLN A 193 14.75 6.31 13.35
CA GLN A 193 14.70 6.26 14.82
C GLN A 193 15.68 5.26 15.44
N ARG A 194 16.35 4.43 14.63
CA ARG A 194 17.21 3.31 15.05
C ARG A 194 16.48 2.21 15.83
N ASP A 195 15.21 2.03 15.54
CA ASP A 195 14.35 1.03 16.19
C ASP A 195 14.40 -0.35 15.49
N ILE A 196 15.34 -0.54 14.57
CA ILE A 196 15.58 -1.83 13.90
C ILE A 196 16.89 -2.41 14.42
N PRO A 197 16.84 -3.33 15.41
CA PRO A 197 18.03 -3.80 16.12
C PRO A 197 18.89 -4.79 15.33
N ALA A 198 18.29 -5.50 14.36
CA ALA A 198 18.98 -6.50 13.55
C ALA A 198 18.57 -6.38 12.09
N MET A 199 19.47 -6.74 11.19
CA MET A 199 19.24 -6.81 9.75
C MET A 199 18.28 -7.96 9.44
N PRO A 200 17.09 -7.72 8.90
CA PRO A 200 16.19 -8.79 8.47
C PRO A 200 16.80 -9.59 7.32
N GLY A 201 16.45 -10.88 7.24
CA GLY A 201 17.05 -11.81 6.27
C GLY A 201 16.34 -11.88 4.93
N GLY A 202 15.14 -11.31 4.81
CA GLY A 202 14.30 -11.41 3.62
C GLY A 202 14.60 -10.38 2.54
N GLY A 203 13.62 -10.20 1.65
CA GLY A 203 13.63 -9.21 0.58
C GLY A 203 12.30 -8.49 0.46
N MET A 204 12.35 -7.26 0.05
CA MET A 204 11.17 -6.45 -0.20
C MET A 204 11.10 -5.98 -1.64
N SER A 205 9.89 -5.74 -2.12
CA SER A 205 9.65 -4.90 -3.28
C SER A 205 9.01 -3.60 -2.84
N PHE A 206 9.35 -2.50 -3.48
CA PHE A 206 8.63 -1.25 -3.32
C PHE A 206 8.36 -0.59 -4.68
N VAL A 207 7.36 0.27 -4.71
CA VAL A 207 6.99 1.08 -5.86
C VAL A 207 6.73 2.52 -5.42
N ASP A 208 7.14 3.47 -6.22
CA ASP A 208 6.79 4.88 -5.97
C ASP A 208 5.28 5.08 -6.15
N ALA A 209 4.64 5.73 -5.18
CA ALA A 209 3.21 5.98 -5.22
C ALA A 209 2.77 6.81 -6.43
N ARG A 210 3.65 7.66 -6.97
CA ARG A 210 3.43 8.45 -8.18
C ARG A 210 3.38 7.55 -9.43
N ASP A 211 4.26 6.55 -9.51
CA ASP A 211 4.33 5.60 -10.64
C ASP A 211 3.18 4.60 -10.57
N ALA A 212 2.86 4.12 -9.37
CA ALA A 212 1.68 3.29 -9.13
C ALA A 212 0.38 4.05 -9.50
N ALA A 213 0.28 5.35 -9.18
CA ALA A 213 -0.86 6.19 -9.56
C ALA A 213 -0.97 6.38 -11.08
N GLN A 214 0.16 6.54 -11.78
CA GLN A 214 0.15 6.63 -13.24
C GLN A 214 -0.31 5.31 -13.88
N ALA A 215 0.19 4.16 -13.41
CA ALA A 215 -0.27 2.85 -13.87
C ALA A 215 -1.76 2.62 -13.55
N ALA A 216 -2.22 3.06 -12.35
CA ALA A 216 -3.63 3.02 -12.00
C ALA A 216 -4.48 3.89 -12.92
N ALA A 217 -4.05 5.09 -13.27
CA ALA A 217 -4.77 5.95 -14.24
C ALA A 217 -4.86 5.28 -15.62
N ASN A 218 -3.78 4.65 -16.07
CA ASN A 218 -3.75 3.91 -17.33
C ASN A 218 -4.71 2.70 -17.31
N ALA A 219 -4.94 2.08 -16.15
CA ALA A 219 -5.86 0.96 -15.98
C ALA A 219 -7.33 1.30 -16.33
N LEU A 220 -7.67 2.59 -16.45
CA LEU A 220 -8.99 3.03 -16.92
C LEU A 220 -9.32 2.49 -18.32
N THR A 221 -8.31 2.37 -19.19
CA THR A 221 -8.47 1.92 -20.57
C THR A 221 -7.60 0.73 -20.94
N ARG A 222 -6.63 0.39 -20.12
CA ARG A 222 -5.63 -0.67 -20.35
C ARG A 222 -5.75 -1.77 -19.30
N GLY A 223 -4.88 -2.77 -19.40
CA GLY A 223 -4.80 -3.91 -18.50
C GLY A 223 -5.71 -5.06 -18.92
N GLU A 224 -5.31 -6.25 -18.53
CA GLU A 224 -6.05 -7.48 -18.77
C GLU A 224 -7.29 -7.53 -17.89
N LEU A 225 -8.46 -7.77 -18.49
CA LEU A 225 -9.70 -7.97 -17.74
C LEU A 225 -9.62 -9.26 -16.92
N TYR A 226 -10.02 -9.14 -15.67
CA TYR A 226 -9.93 -10.20 -14.65
C TYR A 226 -8.50 -10.68 -14.39
N GLY A 227 -7.50 -9.88 -14.81
CA GLY A 227 -6.09 -10.10 -14.59
C GLY A 227 -5.54 -9.35 -13.38
N ARG A 228 -4.48 -9.90 -12.79
CA ARG A 228 -3.65 -9.29 -11.74
C ARG A 228 -2.46 -8.61 -12.39
N HIS A 229 -1.95 -7.52 -11.79
CA HIS A 229 -0.82 -6.75 -12.32
C HIS A 229 0.12 -6.35 -11.17
N LEU A 230 1.23 -7.04 -11.04
CA LEU A 230 2.26 -6.79 -10.04
C LEU A 230 3.09 -5.56 -10.43
N MET A 231 3.41 -4.72 -9.43
CA MET A 231 4.21 -3.51 -9.63
C MET A 231 5.19 -3.34 -8.47
N GLY A 232 6.48 -3.33 -8.77
CA GLY A 232 7.52 -3.10 -7.77
C GLY A 232 8.93 -3.33 -8.28
N LEU A 233 9.90 -2.83 -7.53
CA LEU A 233 11.33 -3.05 -7.70
C LEU A 233 11.87 -3.86 -6.53
N ASN A 234 12.63 -4.90 -6.80
CA ASN A 234 13.09 -5.88 -5.83
C ASN A 234 14.42 -5.49 -5.17
N PHE A 235 14.46 -5.57 -3.86
CA PHE A 235 15.67 -5.32 -3.07
C PHE A 235 15.81 -6.38 -1.97
N SER A 236 17.04 -6.81 -1.69
CA SER A 236 17.30 -7.45 -0.41
C SER A 236 17.12 -6.43 0.72
N MET A 237 16.73 -6.88 1.91
CA MET A 237 16.63 -5.97 3.08
C MET A 237 17.97 -5.27 3.34
N LYS A 238 19.08 -5.97 3.11
CA LYS A 238 20.42 -5.41 3.22
C LYS A 238 20.64 -4.24 2.26
N ASP A 239 20.31 -4.38 0.97
CA ASP A 239 20.49 -3.33 -0.03
C ASP A 239 19.57 -2.13 0.25
N PHE A 240 18.34 -2.40 0.68
CA PHE A 240 17.40 -1.37 1.07
C PHE A 240 17.95 -0.50 2.22
N PHE A 241 18.38 -1.12 3.33
CA PHE A 241 18.90 -0.37 4.47
C PHE A 241 20.25 0.32 4.19
N HIS A 242 21.13 -0.25 3.37
CA HIS A 242 22.36 0.44 2.94
C HIS A 242 22.06 1.65 2.04
N ARG A 243 21.00 1.62 1.24
CA ARG A 243 20.54 2.81 0.48
C ARG A 243 20.04 3.90 1.43
N LEU A 244 19.23 3.54 2.42
CA LEU A 244 18.78 4.48 3.44
C LEU A 244 19.95 5.05 4.27
N GLU A 245 20.96 4.24 4.61
CA GLU A 245 22.19 4.70 5.27
C GLU A 245 22.90 5.77 4.45
N ARG A 246 23.09 5.55 3.15
CA ARG A 246 23.73 6.55 2.26
C ARG A 246 22.94 7.84 2.16
N LEU A 247 21.61 7.75 2.15
CA LEU A 247 20.74 8.92 2.03
C LEU A 247 20.63 9.72 3.32
N SER A 248 20.53 9.05 4.46
CA SER A 248 20.21 9.67 5.75
C SER A 248 21.43 9.88 6.65
N GLY A 249 22.52 9.16 6.42
CA GLY A 249 23.67 9.09 7.35
C GLY A 249 23.40 8.25 8.60
N VAL A 250 22.18 7.71 8.77
CA VAL A 250 21.86 6.78 9.86
C VAL A 250 22.43 5.40 9.54
N PRO A 251 23.28 4.80 10.40
CA PRO A 251 23.90 3.52 10.06
C PRO A 251 22.88 2.38 9.97
N ALA A 252 23.03 1.57 8.92
CA ALA A 252 22.24 0.36 8.74
C ALA A 252 22.45 -0.65 9.89
N PRO A 253 21.45 -1.48 10.22
CA PRO A 253 21.61 -2.53 11.21
C PRO A 253 22.78 -3.46 10.84
N ARG A 254 23.70 -3.69 11.78
CA ARG A 254 24.90 -4.52 11.52
C ARG A 254 24.77 -5.93 12.07
N VAL A 255 23.90 -6.11 13.07
CA VAL A 255 23.67 -7.40 13.70
C VAL A 255 22.88 -8.29 12.77
N LYS A 256 23.40 -9.47 12.44
CA LYS A 256 22.69 -10.52 11.72
C LYS A 256 22.36 -11.63 12.69
N LEU A 257 21.10 -11.96 12.79
CA LEU A 257 20.62 -13.11 13.53
C LEU A 257 20.04 -14.11 12.53
N ASN A 258 20.05 -15.40 12.87
CA ASN A 258 19.31 -16.35 12.06
C ASN A 258 17.80 -16.15 12.31
N LYS A 259 16.98 -16.53 11.32
CA LYS A 259 15.51 -16.34 11.33
C LYS A 259 14.85 -16.79 12.63
N SER A 260 15.22 -17.99 13.13
CA SER A 260 14.63 -18.53 14.35
C SER A 260 15.00 -17.72 15.59
N MET A 261 16.24 -17.25 15.68
CA MET A 261 16.69 -16.40 16.80
C MET A 261 16.04 -15.01 16.76
N THR A 262 15.88 -14.44 15.57
CA THR A 262 15.24 -13.13 15.41
C THR A 262 13.77 -13.19 15.87
N ILE A 263 13.04 -14.19 15.42
CA ILE A 263 11.62 -14.38 15.77
C ILE A 263 11.47 -14.71 17.27
N LEU A 264 12.27 -15.63 17.80
CA LEU A 264 12.23 -16.01 19.22
C LEU A 264 12.58 -14.81 20.12
N GLY A 265 13.58 -14.04 19.72
CA GLY A 265 13.99 -12.83 20.45
C GLY A 265 12.87 -11.77 20.49
N ALA A 266 12.16 -11.58 19.38
CA ALA A 266 11.02 -10.66 19.32
C ALA A 266 9.87 -11.09 20.25
N TYR A 267 9.52 -12.38 20.27
CA TYR A 267 8.52 -12.92 21.20
C TYR A 267 8.95 -12.77 22.67
N ALA A 268 10.22 -13.03 22.98
CA ALA A 268 10.75 -12.85 24.34
C ALA A 268 10.67 -11.39 24.80
N LEU A 269 11.05 -10.44 23.93
CA LEU A 269 10.95 -9.00 24.19
C LEU A 269 9.51 -8.54 24.36
N GLU A 270 8.58 -9.07 23.60
CA GLU A 270 7.15 -8.79 23.73
C GLU A 270 6.63 -9.23 25.11
N GLN A 271 7.00 -10.44 25.59
CA GLN A 271 6.60 -10.92 26.91
C GLN A 271 7.16 -10.06 28.03
N VAL A 272 8.43 -9.67 27.92
CA VAL A 272 9.06 -8.77 28.91
C VAL A 272 8.37 -7.40 28.92
N ALA A 273 8.03 -6.85 27.75
CA ALA A 273 7.32 -5.59 27.63
C ALA A 273 5.92 -5.66 28.26
N LYS A 274 5.18 -6.74 27.99
CA LYS A 274 3.86 -7.02 28.62
C LYS A 274 3.98 -7.11 30.14
N TRP A 275 4.99 -7.82 30.64
CA TRP A 275 5.23 -7.94 32.09
C TRP A 275 5.57 -6.58 32.73
N ARG A 276 6.30 -5.71 32.02
CA ARG A 276 6.64 -4.36 32.50
C ARG A 276 5.53 -3.33 32.28
N GLY A 277 4.41 -3.69 31.62
CA GLY A 277 3.32 -2.76 31.31
C GLY A 277 3.68 -1.69 30.28
N VAL A 278 4.73 -1.92 29.46
CA VAL A 278 5.18 -1.00 28.40
C VAL A 278 4.82 -1.58 27.02
N LYS A 279 4.67 -0.70 26.04
CA LYS A 279 4.46 -1.15 24.65
C LYS A 279 5.73 -1.85 24.16
N PRO A 280 5.63 -3.04 23.52
CA PRO A 280 6.78 -3.69 22.92
C PRO A 280 7.36 -2.81 21.81
N GLY A 281 8.66 -2.65 21.78
CA GLY A 281 9.35 -1.88 20.74
C GLY A 281 9.39 -2.59 19.38
N LEU A 282 9.20 -3.92 19.40
CA LEU A 282 9.17 -4.77 18.20
C LEU A 282 7.90 -5.61 18.21
N ASP A 283 7.18 -5.62 17.08
CA ASP A 283 6.08 -6.54 16.88
C ASP A 283 6.65 -7.85 16.29
N PRO A 284 6.46 -9.01 16.93
CA PRO A 284 6.95 -10.28 16.41
C PRO A 284 6.47 -10.60 15.00
N GLN A 285 5.26 -10.17 14.64
CA GLN A 285 4.70 -10.37 13.30
C GLN A 285 5.43 -9.52 12.26
N GLU A 286 5.75 -8.27 12.57
CA GLU A 286 6.55 -7.42 11.67
C GLU A 286 7.95 -8.02 11.45
N VAL A 287 8.56 -8.57 12.51
CA VAL A 287 9.85 -9.25 12.43
C VAL A 287 9.74 -10.50 11.54
N GLU A 288 8.70 -11.31 11.75
CA GLU A 288 8.46 -12.50 10.92
C GLU A 288 8.26 -12.13 9.44
N VAL A 289 7.50 -11.09 9.14
CA VAL A 289 7.30 -10.57 7.79
C VAL A 289 8.64 -10.15 7.16
N GLY A 290 9.51 -9.48 7.91
CA GLY A 290 10.84 -9.06 7.45
C GLY A 290 11.80 -10.21 7.08
N GLU A 291 11.51 -11.43 7.51
CA GLU A 291 12.28 -12.64 7.18
C GLU A 291 11.77 -13.37 5.92
N HIS A 292 10.77 -12.79 5.22
CA HIS A 292 10.22 -13.35 3.99
C HIS A 292 10.62 -12.51 2.78
N TRP A 293 10.46 -13.11 1.60
CA TRP A 293 10.74 -12.50 0.31
C TRP A 293 9.43 -12.04 -0.32
N PHE A 294 9.39 -10.77 -0.72
CA PHE A 294 8.24 -10.13 -1.36
C PHE A 294 8.59 -9.67 -2.79
N TRP A 295 9.49 -10.36 -3.44
CA TRP A 295 9.93 -10.01 -4.77
C TRP A 295 8.87 -10.37 -5.82
N CYS A 296 8.64 -9.44 -6.74
CA CYS A 296 7.64 -9.60 -7.80
C CYS A 296 8.20 -9.23 -9.16
N ASP A 297 7.65 -9.84 -10.22
CA ASP A 297 7.90 -9.50 -11.60
C ASP A 297 6.86 -8.47 -12.07
N SER A 298 7.32 -7.31 -12.54
CA SER A 298 6.46 -6.21 -13.01
C SER A 298 6.26 -6.20 -14.52
N SER A 299 6.84 -7.12 -15.27
CA SER A 299 6.85 -7.14 -16.73
C SER A 299 5.45 -7.06 -17.34
N LYS A 300 4.46 -7.70 -16.73
CA LYS A 300 3.07 -7.65 -17.17
C LYS A 300 2.46 -6.25 -17.02
N ALA A 301 2.71 -5.58 -15.89
CA ALA A 301 2.24 -4.21 -15.69
C ALA A 301 2.95 -3.22 -16.63
N GLU A 302 4.24 -3.43 -16.91
CA GLU A 302 5.00 -2.65 -17.89
C GLU A 302 4.37 -2.75 -19.28
N GLN A 303 4.09 -3.96 -19.74
CA GLN A 303 3.53 -4.22 -21.06
C GLN A 303 2.07 -3.74 -21.19
N LEU A 304 1.22 -4.07 -20.21
CA LEU A 304 -0.22 -3.89 -20.34
C LEU A 304 -0.73 -2.58 -19.75
N LEU A 305 -0.06 -2.02 -18.73
CA LEU A 305 -0.45 -0.77 -18.09
C LEU A 305 0.49 0.39 -18.44
N GLY A 306 1.64 0.10 -19.09
CA GLY A 306 2.69 1.10 -19.31
C GLY A 306 3.29 1.57 -17.98
N PHE A 307 3.40 0.65 -17.02
CA PHE A 307 4.10 0.92 -15.76
C PHE A 307 5.57 1.19 -16.04
N VAL A 308 6.09 2.27 -15.51
CA VAL A 308 7.52 2.64 -15.56
C VAL A 308 7.92 3.03 -14.16
N ALA A 309 8.82 2.27 -13.56
CA ALA A 309 9.37 2.61 -12.27
C ALA A 309 10.45 3.67 -12.42
N ARG A 310 10.37 4.74 -11.61
CA ARG A 310 11.45 5.73 -11.51
C ARG A 310 12.68 5.16 -10.82
N ASP A 311 13.77 5.91 -10.83
CA ASP A 311 14.97 5.54 -10.07
C ASP A 311 14.60 5.31 -8.59
N PRO A 312 14.88 4.13 -8.04
CA PRO A 312 14.62 3.84 -6.63
C PRO A 312 15.35 4.77 -5.66
N TYR A 313 16.47 5.35 -6.10
CA TYR A 313 17.19 6.35 -5.31
C TYR A 313 16.36 7.63 -5.14
N GLU A 314 15.74 8.13 -6.22
CA GLU A 314 14.82 9.28 -6.19
C GLU A 314 13.65 9.01 -5.24
N THR A 315 13.02 7.83 -5.36
CA THR A 315 11.91 7.44 -4.49
C THR A 315 12.28 7.45 -3.01
N LEU A 316 13.42 6.84 -2.67
CA LEU A 316 13.87 6.75 -1.27
C LEU A 316 14.35 8.11 -0.74
N HIS A 317 15.00 8.92 -1.57
CA HIS A 317 15.39 10.29 -1.23
C HIS A 317 14.16 11.12 -0.87
N ASP A 318 13.18 11.19 -1.76
CA ASP A 318 11.95 11.96 -1.54
C ASP A 318 11.17 11.44 -0.33
N ASN A 319 11.17 10.11 -0.12
CA ASN A 319 10.52 9.50 1.04
C ASN A 319 11.21 9.90 2.36
N VAL A 320 12.55 9.82 2.42
CA VAL A 320 13.30 10.23 3.61
C VAL A 320 13.06 11.71 3.91
N HIS A 321 13.13 12.58 2.91
CA HIS A 321 12.87 14.02 3.08
C HIS A 321 11.43 14.28 3.55
N TYR A 322 10.46 13.58 3.00
CA TYR A 322 9.07 13.70 3.42
C TYR A 322 8.86 13.29 4.88
N VAL A 323 9.41 12.15 5.28
CA VAL A 323 9.35 11.65 6.67
C VAL A 323 10.02 12.64 7.62
N LEU A 324 11.21 13.14 7.28
CA LEU A 324 11.93 14.15 8.08
C LEU A 324 11.13 15.44 8.26
N GLY A 325 10.33 15.82 7.25
CA GLY A 325 9.44 16.99 7.33
C GLY A 325 8.21 16.80 8.21
N LYS A 326 7.81 15.54 8.44
CA LYS A 326 6.61 15.18 9.23
C LYS A 326 6.90 14.91 10.70
N LEU A 327 8.08 14.41 11.00
CA LEU A 327 8.45 14.03 12.37
C LEU A 327 9.06 15.23 13.12
N PRO A 328 8.70 15.44 14.41
CA PRO A 328 9.34 16.44 15.24
C PRO A 328 10.84 16.13 15.41
N PRO A 329 11.72 17.15 15.48
CA PRO A 329 13.16 16.94 15.62
C PRO A 329 13.57 16.09 16.83
N GLY A 330 12.77 16.08 17.90
CA GLY A 330 13.00 15.28 19.12
C GLY A 330 12.72 13.79 18.96
N GLU A 331 11.97 13.39 17.96
CA GLU A 331 11.64 11.97 17.68
C GLU A 331 12.69 11.25 16.83
N LEU A 332 13.76 11.94 16.43
CA LEU A 332 14.82 11.41 15.58
C LEU A 332 16.19 11.53 16.27
N PRO A 333 16.44 10.81 17.37
CA PRO A 333 17.66 10.94 18.15
C PRO A 333 18.95 10.59 17.37
N GLY A 334 18.83 9.81 16.28
CA GLY A 334 19.94 9.45 15.40
C GLY A 334 20.43 10.57 14.48
N LEU A 335 19.66 11.64 14.34
CA LEU A 335 19.89 12.72 13.35
C LEU A 335 20.37 14.04 13.99
N LYS A 336 20.78 14.05 15.26
CA LYS A 336 21.34 15.23 15.91
C LYS A 336 22.60 15.71 15.15
N GLY A 337 22.45 16.82 14.42
CA GLY A 337 23.51 17.44 13.61
C GLY A 337 23.36 17.26 12.10
N SER A 338 22.73 16.20 11.61
CA SER A 338 22.62 15.94 10.15
C SER A 338 21.31 16.45 9.51
N LEU A 339 20.28 16.76 10.29
CA LEU A 339 18.99 17.25 9.78
C LEU A 339 19.10 18.56 9.00
N ALA A 340 19.97 19.49 9.45
CA ALA A 340 20.20 20.75 8.75
C ALA A 340 20.97 20.51 7.43
N GLU A 341 21.92 19.59 7.43
CA GLU A 341 22.70 19.21 6.24
C GLU A 341 21.85 18.42 5.23
N LEU A 342 20.96 17.53 5.69
CA LEU A 342 20.06 16.80 4.81
C LEU A 342 18.98 17.68 4.18
N ARG A 343 18.47 18.68 4.92
CA ARG A 343 17.53 19.69 4.37
C ARG A 343 18.15 20.61 3.34
N GLY A 344 19.47 20.76 3.33
CA GLY A 344 20.21 21.61 2.41
C GLY A 344 20.82 20.89 1.19
N ARG A 345 20.76 19.56 1.12
CA ARG A 345 21.23 18.79 -0.03
C ARG A 345 20.12 18.74 -1.09
N SER A 346 20.21 19.62 -2.09
CA SER A 346 19.55 19.40 -3.38
C SER A 346 20.23 18.23 -4.11
N LEU A 347 19.49 17.45 -4.87
CA LEU A 347 20.00 16.45 -5.81
C LEU A 347 21.02 17.02 -6.75
#